data_eb200da2d4b4af1c6feaa8be408f46af
#
_entry.id   eb200da2d4b4af1c6feaa8be408f46af
#
_cell.length_a   1.000
_cell.length_b   1.000
_cell.length_c   1.000
_cell.angle_alpha   90.00
_cell.angle_beta   90.00
_cell.angle_gamma   90.00
#
_symmetry.space_group_name_H-M   'P 1'
#
loop_
_entity.id
_entity.type
_entity.pdbx_description
1 polymer ?
#
loop_
_entity_poly.entity_id
_entity_poly.type
_entity_poly.pdbx_seq_one_letter_code
_entity_poly.pdbx_strand_id
1 'polypeptide(L)'
;MQSKIKCKTIKINQPKAKKMHTEIFYRIALNKTEGLGKSTLKQILTAAGSAQNVYEFPESWQRRLQHRKRCQVDIKLTDKLRGLVDKEMGLMEKHNVQLCHFLDMSYPNRLKRCPDAPVSFYFRGGDGFNRSRMLAVVGTRNATSYGIKSLTKILNDLKDSDITTVSGLAYGIDTVAHEESLNLGIPTIAVLGNGLHTIYPSTNKNLSERITASGGTLISEFDFNTGPDRMNFPARNRIIAGMADAVLVAESGIKGGSIITAHIANSYNRDVFAIPGTIFDERHTGCHELIRKNIAAIVTSGKDLLEMMNWDSAPQPVQTQLFPDMSEDEALVYRYIQTGRKTIDEIAEHCVGFSPSKLAGILLSLELKGVLFALPGKSYSTEI
;
A
#
# COMPACT_ATOMS: atom_id res chain seq x y z
N MET A 1 -5.50 10.19 -81.55
CA MET A 1 -5.38 11.26 -80.55
C MET A 1 -5.99 10.76 -79.27
N GLN A 2 -5.16 10.25 -78.32
CA GLN A 2 -5.63 9.79 -76.99
C GLN A 2 -5.16 10.83 -75.98
N SER A 3 -6.11 11.55 -75.40
CA SER A 3 -5.86 12.52 -74.31
C SER A 3 -5.69 11.82 -72.98
N LYS A 4 -4.48 11.84 -72.37
CA LYS A 4 -4.18 11.38 -71.04
C LYS A 4 -4.71 12.39 -70.00
N ILE A 5 -5.76 12.01 -69.28
CA ILE A 5 -6.23 12.74 -68.10
C ILE A 5 -5.31 12.37 -66.91
N LYS A 6 -4.53 13.36 -66.45
CA LYS A 6 -3.73 13.21 -65.20
C LYS A 6 -4.64 13.39 -64.01
N CYS A 7 -4.92 12.30 -63.30
CA CYS A 7 -5.60 12.33 -62.00
C CYS A 7 -4.62 12.88 -60.94
N LYS A 8 -4.90 14.07 -60.40
CA LYS A 8 -4.16 14.64 -59.25
C LYS A 8 -4.63 13.91 -57.98
N THR A 9 -3.74 13.10 -57.40
CA THR A 9 -3.98 12.49 -56.11
C THR A 9 -3.95 13.56 -55.01
N ILE A 10 -5.11 13.88 -54.47
CA ILE A 10 -5.25 14.75 -53.29
C ILE A 10 -4.75 13.95 -52.09
N LYS A 11 -3.60 14.33 -51.50
CA LYS A 11 -3.15 13.83 -50.22
C LYS A 11 -4.10 14.37 -49.14
N ILE A 12 -5.05 13.56 -48.72
CA ILE A 12 -5.84 13.83 -47.51
C ILE A 12 -4.90 13.69 -46.33
N ASN A 13 -4.56 14.81 -45.69
CA ASN A 13 -3.87 14.83 -44.41
C ASN A 13 -4.81 14.18 -43.37
N GLN A 14 -4.59 12.91 -43.06
CA GLN A 14 -5.25 12.28 -41.93
C GLN A 14 -4.82 13.05 -40.69
N PRO A 15 -5.76 13.50 -39.82
CA PRO A 15 -5.41 14.09 -38.54
C PRO A 15 -4.64 13.02 -37.77
N LYS A 16 -3.44 13.37 -37.27
CA LYS A 16 -2.64 12.50 -36.36
C LYS A 16 -3.60 12.00 -35.30
N ALA A 17 -3.87 10.70 -35.28
CA ALA A 17 -4.71 10.07 -34.28
C ALA A 17 -4.18 10.52 -32.90
N LYS A 18 -5.03 11.19 -32.12
CA LYS A 18 -4.71 11.67 -30.78
C LYS A 18 -4.32 10.42 -29.98
N LYS A 19 -3.03 10.28 -29.63
CA LYS A 19 -2.52 9.12 -28.91
C LYS A 19 -3.34 9.03 -27.62
N MET A 20 -4.19 8.02 -27.50
CA MET A 20 -5.05 7.83 -26.35
C MET A 20 -4.13 7.47 -25.18
N HIS A 21 -3.98 8.38 -24.23
CA HIS A 21 -3.15 8.16 -23.06
C HIS A 21 -3.84 7.13 -22.14
N THR A 22 -3.04 6.22 -21.58
CA THR A 22 -3.53 5.21 -20.65
C THR A 22 -3.76 5.81 -19.25
N GLU A 23 -4.56 5.15 -18.42
CA GLU A 23 -4.77 5.56 -17.01
C GLU A 23 -3.43 5.73 -16.26
N ILE A 24 -2.42 4.89 -16.53
CA ILE A 24 -1.06 5.00 -15.94
C ILE A 24 -0.43 6.36 -16.27
N PHE A 25 -0.58 6.85 -17.50
CA PHE A 25 -0.08 8.17 -17.89
C PHE A 25 -0.67 9.27 -17.00
N TYR A 26 -1.99 9.26 -16.82
CA TYR A 26 -2.67 10.27 -16.00
C TYR A 26 -2.31 10.16 -14.51
N ARG A 27 -2.10 8.94 -14.00
CA ARG A 27 -1.63 8.69 -12.62
C ARG A 27 -0.24 9.31 -12.36
N ILE A 28 0.70 9.11 -13.28
CA ILE A 28 2.03 9.72 -13.21
C ILE A 28 1.92 11.25 -13.33
N ALA A 29 1.08 11.76 -14.24
CA ALA A 29 0.86 13.18 -14.40
C ALA A 29 0.35 13.85 -13.11
N LEU A 30 -0.60 13.22 -12.43
CA LEU A 30 -1.13 13.72 -11.16
C LEU A 30 -0.06 13.76 -10.07
N ASN A 31 0.79 12.74 -9.97
CA ASN A 31 1.89 12.72 -9.00
C ASN A 31 2.90 13.85 -9.23
N LYS A 32 3.11 14.23 -10.49
CA LYS A 32 4.04 15.30 -10.89
C LYS A 32 3.39 16.68 -10.91
N THR A 33 2.09 16.79 -10.60
CA THR A 33 1.39 18.09 -10.56
C THR A 33 1.79 18.85 -9.30
N GLU A 34 2.42 20.00 -9.48
CA GLU A 34 2.87 20.87 -8.39
C GLU A 34 1.67 21.47 -7.63
N GLY A 35 1.86 21.72 -6.33
CA GLY A 35 0.86 22.37 -5.49
C GLY A 35 -0.27 21.49 -4.96
N LEU A 36 -0.31 20.20 -5.34
CA LEU A 36 -1.29 19.23 -4.84
C LEU A 36 -0.72 18.42 -3.68
N GLY A 37 -1.22 18.65 -2.48
CA GLY A 37 -0.91 17.78 -1.33
C GLY A 37 -1.54 16.39 -1.47
N LYS A 38 -0.87 15.35 -0.95
CA LYS A 38 -1.30 13.94 -1.04
C LYS A 38 -2.76 13.71 -0.58
N SER A 39 -3.17 14.36 0.51
CA SER A 39 -4.55 14.25 1.02
C SER A 39 -5.57 14.85 0.04
N THR A 40 -5.27 16.03 -0.52
CA THR A 40 -6.12 16.68 -1.53
C THR A 40 -6.23 15.82 -2.79
N LEU A 41 -5.10 15.27 -3.23
CA LEU A 41 -5.05 14.41 -4.42
C LEU A 41 -5.89 13.15 -4.24
N LYS A 42 -5.83 12.48 -3.07
CA LYS A 42 -6.68 11.33 -2.77
C LYS A 42 -8.17 11.69 -2.81
N GLN A 43 -8.56 12.84 -2.25
CA GLN A 43 -9.95 13.29 -2.27
C GLN A 43 -10.45 13.55 -3.70
N ILE A 44 -9.62 14.18 -4.54
CA ILE A 44 -9.91 14.42 -5.95
C ILE A 44 -10.07 13.09 -6.69
N LEU A 45 -9.12 12.16 -6.53
CA LEU A 45 -9.15 10.83 -7.15
C LEU A 45 -10.38 10.03 -6.73
N THR A 46 -10.73 10.04 -5.44
CA THR A 46 -11.93 9.37 -4.94
C THR A 46 -13.21 9.98 -5.55
N ALA A 47 -13.27 11.29 -5.69
CA ALA A 47 -14.42 11.97 -6.29
C ALA A 47 -14.51 11.77 -7.81
N ALA A 48 -13.37 11.69 -8.52
CA ALA A 48 -13.31 11.50 -9.97
C ALA A 48 -13.43 10.03 -10.39
N GLY A 49 -13.05 9.08 -9.51
CA GLY A 49 -13.06 7.65 -9.77
C GLY A 49 -11.84 7.14 -10.55
N SER A 50 -11.16 7.98 -11.32
CA SER A 50 -9.93 7.64 -12.04
C SER A 50 -9.04 8.86 -12.24
N ALA A 51 -7.75 8.65 -12.52
CA ALA A 51 -6.83 9.75 -12.82
C ALA A 51 -7.13 10.39 -14.19
N GLN A 52 -7.59 9.61 -15.14
CA GLN A 52 -8.05 10.11 -16.43
C GLN A 52 -9.22 11.09 -16.26
N ASN A 53 -10.22 10.74 -15.47
CA ASN A 53 -11.39 11.59 -15.23
C ASN A 53 -11.03 12.92 -14.55
N VAL A 54 -9.94 12.98 -13.79
CA VAL A 54 -9.48 14.24 -13.19
C VAL A 54 -9.13 15.27 -14.26
N TYR A 55 -8.52 14.84 -15.37
CA TYR A 55 -8.13 15.71 -16.48
C TYR A 55 -9.21 15.90 -17.53
N GLU A 56 -9.97 14.86 -17.86
CA GLU A 56 -10.92 14.88 -18.98
C GLU A 56 -12.30 15.42 -18.56
N PHE A 57 -12.70 15.21 -17.29
CA PHE A 57 -14.01 15.61 -16.78
C PHE A 57 -13.91 16.42 -15.48
N PRO A 58 -13.18 17.56 -15.47
CA PRO A 58 -12.91 18.32 -14.24
C PRO A 58 -14.19 18.77 -13.51
N GLU A 59 -15.23 19.16 -14.26
CA GLU A 59 -16.49 19.64 -13.68
C GLU A 59 -17.20 18.58 -12.81
N SER A 60 -17.01 17.29 -13.12
CA SER A 60 -17.68 16.19 -12.43
C SER A 60 -17.22 16.06 -10.96
N TRP A 61 -15.92 16.10 -10.73
CA TRP A 61 -15.35 15.99 -9.39
C TRP A 61 -15.30 17.34 -8.65
N GLN A 62 -15.13 18.46 -9.38
CA GLN A 62 -15.17 19.81 -8.79
C GLN A 62 -16.52 20.11 -8.16
N ARG A 63 -17.64 19.76 -8.80
CA ARG A 63 -19.00 19.88 -8.23
C ARG A 63 -19.14 19.07 -6.93
N ARG A 64 -18.62 17.84 -6.88
CA ARG A 64 -18.65 16.99 -5.67
C ARG A 64 -17.82 17.57 -4.52
N LEU A 65 -16.76 18.31 -4.82
CA LEU A 65 -15.83 18.88 -3.86
C LEU A 65 -15.96 20.40 -3.68
N GLN A 66 -17.04 21.03 -4.20
CA GLN A 66 -17.25 22.48 -4.19
C GLN A 66 -17.17 23.11 -2.78
N HIS A 67 -17.52 22.36 -1.73
CA HIS A 67 -17.45 22.84 -0.34
C HIS A 67 -16.03 22.76 0.25
N ARG A 68 -15.06 22.18 -0.44
CA ARG A 68 -13.69 21.99 0.02
C ARG A 68 -12.74 22.95 -0.70
N LYS A 69 -12.45 24.10 -0.12
CA LYS A 69 -11.58 25.15 -0.70
C LYS A 69 -10.24 24.62 -1.20
N ARG A 70 -9.63 23.65 -0.49
CA ARG A 70 -8.33 23.03 -0.87
C ARG A 70 -8.40 22.17 -2.15
N CYS A 71 -9.59 21.79 -2.59
CA CYS A 71 -9.79 21.00 -3.82
C CYS A 71 -10.18 21.89 -5.02
N GLN A 72 -10.30 23.22 -4.83
CA GLN A 72 -10.56 24.17 -5.92
C GLN A 72 -9.22 24.51 -6.60
N VAL A 73 -8.70 23.56 -7.37
CA VAL A 73 -7.45 23.68 -8.11
C VAL A 73 -7.70 23.44 -9.59
N ASP A 74 -7.00 24.21 -10.43
CA ASP A 74 -7.03 24.04 -11.88
C ASP A 74 -5.90 23.06 -12.26
N ILE A 75 -6.30 21.82 -12.56
CA ILE A 75 -5.36 20.77 -12.92
C ILE A 75 -5.28 20.68 -14.43
N LYS A 76 -4.16 21.12 -15.03
CA LYS A 76 -3.94 21.14 -16.47
C LYS A 76 -2.82 20.21 -16.88
N LEU A 77 -3.07 19.49 -17.97
CA LEU A 77 -2.05 18.66 -18.62
C LEU A 77 -1.26 19.50 -19.63
N THR A 78 -0.20 20.16 -19.15
CA THR A 78 0.69 20.98 -20.00
C THR A 78 1.62 20.12 -20.84
N ASP A 79 2.15 20.65 -21.96
CA ASP A 79 3.11 19.92 -22.81
C ASP A 79 4.40 19.57 -22.05
N LYS A 80 4.85 20.46 -21.16
CA LYS A 80 5.98 20.18 -20.24
C LYS A 80 5.69 18.95 -19.38
N LEU A 81 4.50 18.88 -18.76
CA LEU A 81 4.09 17.74 -17.93
C LEU A 81 3.99 16.46 -18.76
N ARG A 82 3.42 16.53 -19.97
CA ARG A 82 3.37 15.38 -20.90
C ARG A 82 4.75 14.83 -21.19
N GLY A 83 5.72 15.68 -21.54
CA GLY A 83 7.10 15.26 -21.80
C GLY A 83 7.78 14.61 -20.60
N LEU A 84 7.50 15.10 -19.37
CA LEU A 84 8.00 14.47 -18.14
C LEU A 84 7.40 13.08 -17.91
N VAL A 85 6.10 12.92 -18.17
CA VAL A 85 5.41 11.63 -18.02
C VAL A 85 5.89 10.63 -19.08
N ASP A 86 6.00 11.03 -20.33
CA ASP A 86 6.49 10.16 -21.42
C ASP A 86 7.90 9.64 -21.10
N LYS A 87 8.77 10.53 -20.60
CA LYS A 87 10.13 10.13 -20.16
C LYS A 87 10.08 9.11 -19.04
N GLU A 88 9.25 9.33 -18.02
CA GLU A 88 9.11 8.42 -16.88
C GLU A 88 8.59 7.06 -17.34
N MET A 89 7.55 7.02 -18.18
CA MET A 89 6.99 5.79 -18.75
C MET A 89 8.03 5.01 -19.56
N GLY A 90 8.83 5.68 -20.38
CA GLY A 90 9.91 5.05 -21.13
C GLY A 90 10.99 4.43 -20.22
N LEU A 91 11.28 5.06 -19.08
CA LEU A 91 12.21 4.51 -18.08
C LEU A 91 11.59 3.29 -17.37
N MET A 92 10.30 3.36 -17.02
CA MET A 92 9.59 2.24 -16.40
C MET A 92 9.61 1.01 -17.30
N GLU A 93 9.28 1.17 -18.57
CA GLU A 93 9.29 0.07 -19.56
C GLU A 93 10.70 -0.51 -19.71
N LYS A 94 11.71 0.34 -19.92
CA LYS A 94 13.11 -0.07 -20.10
C LYS A 94 13.65 -0.88 -18.91
N HIS A 95 13.21 -0.57 -17.70
CA HIS A 95 13.76 -1.15 -16.46
C HIS A 95 12.78 -2.10 -15.75
N ASN A 96 11.70 -2.50 -16.43
CA ASN A 96 10.65 -3.38 -15.90
C ASN A 96 10.13 -2.90 -14.52
N VAL A 97 9.82 -1.61 -14.43
CA VAL A 97 9.25 -0.96 -13.25
C VAL A 97 7.76 -0.76 -13.46
N GLN A 98 6.98 -1.10 -12.47
CA GLN A 98 5.53 -0.95 -12.47
C GLN A 98 5.10 0.15 -11.49
N LEU A 99 3.89 0.65 -11.65
CA LEU A 99 3.25 1.62 -10.76
C LEU A 99 2.07 0.96 -10.05
N CYS A 100 2.08 1.01 -8.73
CA CYS A 100 0.93 0.67 -7.90
C CYS A 100 0.26 1.96 -7.41
N HIS A 101 -1.06 2.06 -7.57
CA HIS A 101 -1.81 3.27 -7.29
C HIS A 101 -2.88 3.03 -6.22
N PHE A 102 -3.22 4.05 -5.43
CA PHE A 102 -4.16 4.00 -4.32
C PHE A 102 -5.56 3.44 -4.68
N LEU A 103 -5.99 3.57 -5.93
CA LEU A 103 -7.25 3.01 -6.42
C LEU A 103 -7.15 1.55 -6.87
N ASP A 104 -5.94 0.98 -6.94
CA ASP A 104 -5.77 -0.41 -7.37
C ASP A 104 -6.16 -1.38 -6.24
N MET A 105 -6.74 -2.51 -6.62
CA MET A 105 -7.05 -3.58 -5.66
C MET A 105 -5.78 -4.22 -5.07
N SER A 106 -4.67 -4.21 -5.82
CA SER A 106 -3.36 -4.69 -5.36
C SER A 106 -2.66 -3.74 -4.38
N TYR A 107 -3.15 -2.50 -4.22
CA TYR A 107 -2.53 -1.56 -3.29
C TYR A 107 -2.51 -2.13 -1.86
N PRO A 108 -1.38 -2.01 -1.10
CA PRO A 108 -1.27 -2.60 0.22
C PRO A 108 -2.38 -2.13 1.18
N ASN A 109 -3.25 -3.05 1.59
CA ASN A 109 -4.40 -2.74 2.45
C ASN A 109 -3.99 -2.10 3.79
N ARG A 110 -2.86 -2.56 4.37
CA ARG A 110 -2.32 -1.99 5.60
C ARG A 110 -1.90 -0.54 5.40
N LEU A 111 -1.17 -0.27 4.33
CA LEU A 111 -0.71 1.07 3.97
C LEU A 111 -1.88 2.00 3.61
N LYS A 112 -2.92 1.49 2.95
CA LYS A 112 -4.11 2.25 2.57
C LYS A 112 -4.83 2.86 3.77
N ARG A 113 -4.76 2.21 4.94
CA ARG A 113 -5.36 2.68 6.20
C ARG A 113 -4.54 3.79 6.88
N CYS A 114 -3.30 4.04 6.44
CA CYS A 114 -2.46 5.09 7.01
C CYS A 114 -2.86 6.48 6.47
N PRO A 115 -2.91 7.52 7.32
CA PRO A 115 -3.38 8.84 6.92
C PRO A 115 -2.51 9.49 5.84
N ASP A 116 -1.23 9.20 5.84
CA ASP A 116 -0.21 9.73 4.93
C ASP A 116 0.29 8.72 3.90
N ALA A 117 -0.47 7.63 3.66
CA ALA A 117 -0.16 6.66 2.62
C ALA A 117 0.14 7.34 1.28
N PRO A 118 1.13 6.88 0.50
CA PRO A 118 1.42 7.44 -0.83
C PRO A 118 0.21 7.26 -1.76
N VAL A 119 0.02 8.18 -2.69
CA VAL A 119 -1.02 8.05 -3.74
C VAL A 119 -0.64 6.95 -4.72
N SER A 120 0.65 6.82 -4.98
CA SER A 120 1.22 5.73 -5.76
C SER A 120 2.67 5.50 -5.36
N PHE A 121 3.18 4.35 -5.74
CA PHE A 121 4.60 4.02 -5.64
C PHE A 121 5.03 3.16 -6.84
N TYR A 122 6.29 3.27 -7.19
CA TYR A 122 6.93 2.44 -8.19
C TYR A 122 7.45 1.16 -7.54
N PHE A 123 7.42 0.05 -8.28
CA PHE A 123 7.97 -1.21 -7.77
C PHE A 123 8.62 -2.05 -8.88
N ARG A 124 9.53 -2.92 -8.47
CA ARG A 124 10.18 -3.91 -9.32
C ARG A 124 10.25 -5.24 -8.58
N GLY A 125 9.90 -6.33 -9.24
CA GLY A 125 9.81 -7.66 -8.65
C GLY A 125 8.37 -8.11 -8.47
N GLY A 126 8.09 -8.89 -7.42
CA GLY A 126 6.75 -9.40 -7.11
C GLY A 126 5.79 -8.32 -6.59
N ASP A 127 4.50 -8.64 -6.57
CA ASP A 127 3.41 -7.78 -6.09
C ASP A 127 2.78 -8.28 -4.77
N GLY A 128 3.54 -9.07 -4.00
CA GLY A 128 3.10 -9.66 -2.74
C GLY A 128 2.86 -8.67 -1.59
N PHE A 129 2.18 -7.55 -1.86
CA PHE A 129 1.96 -6.46 -0.88
C PHE A 129 0.93 -6.79 0.20
N ASN A 130 0.05 -7.76 -0.04
CA ASN A 130 -1.07 -8.12 0.83
C ASN A 130 -0.93 -9.54 1.41
N ARG A 131 0.32 -9.99 1.65
CA ARG A 131 0.54 -11.28 2.32
C ARG A 131 -0.02 -11.28 3.74
N SER A 132 -0.31 -12.48 4.27
CA SER A 132 -1.03 -12.66 5.54
C SER A 132 -0.34 -12.02 6.73
N ARG A 133 0.98 -12.14 6.83
CA ARG A 133 1.77 -11.70 7.99
C ARG A 133 2.96 -10.87 7.52
N MET A 134 2.95 -9.57 7.85
CA MET A 134 3.96 -8.62 7.41
C MET A 134 4.74 -8.08 8.62
N LEU A 135 6.03 -8.39 8.70
CA LEU A 135 6.92 -7.94 9.76
C LEU A 135 7.92 -6.92 9.24
N ALA A 136 7.84 -5.68 9.68
CA ALA A 136 8.90 -4.72 9.42
C ALA A 136 10.08 -4.96 10.37
N VAL A 137 11.31 -4.99 9.82
CA VAL A 137 12.54 -5.13 10.60
C VAL A 137 13.38 -3.88 10.38
N VAL A 138 13.72 -3.18 11.47
CA VAL A 138 14.48 -1.94 11.42
C VAL A 138 15.53 -1.89 12.51
N GLY A 139 16.60 -1.10 12.29
CA GLY A 139 17.63 -0.94 13.32
C GLY A 139 18.74 0.00 12.92
N THR A 140 19.83 -0.09 13.68
CA THR A 140 21.03 0.71 13.45
C THR A 140 21.74 0.36 12.15
N ARG A 141 22.39 1.35 11.54
CA ARG A 141 23.27 1.13 10.38
C ARG A 141 24.61 0.48 10.75
N ASN A 142 25.00 0.56 12.03
CA ASN A 142 26.22 -0.04 12.57
C ASN A 142 25.86 -1.19 13.52
N ALA A 143 25.30 -2.27 12.95
CA ALA A 143 24.87 -3.43 13.70
C ALA A 143 26.04 -4.12 14.43
N THR A 144 25.81 -4.48 15.69
CA THR A 144 26.76 -5.27 16.47
C THR A 144 26.63 -6.75 16.13
N SER A 145 27.67 -7.54 16.48
CA SER A 145 27.56 -9.01 16.40
C SER A 145 26.41 -9.56 17.22
N TYR A 146 26.06 -8.90 18.35
CA TYR A 146 24.92 -9.27 19.17
C TYR A 146 23.60 -9.00 18.42
N GLY A 147 23.42 -7.78 17.88
CA GLY A 147 22.22 -7.41 17.13
C GLY A 147 21.99 -8.32 15.91
N ILE A 148 23.07 -8.61 15.17
CA ILE A 148 23.04 -9.55 14.03
C ILE A 148 22.58 -10.94 14.49
N LYS A 149 23.28 -11.54 15.47
CA LYS A 149 22.96 -12.90 15.96
C LYS A 149 21.54 -12.98 16.54
N SER A 150 21.09 -11.96 17.25
CA SER A 150 19.75 -11.92 17.84
C SER A 150 18.68 -11.85 16.75
N LEU A 151 18.86 -11.01 15.72
CA LEU A 151 17.94 -10.93 14.61
C LEU A 151 17.92 -12.23 13.80
N THR A 152 19.08 -12.81 13.45
CA THR A 152 19.18 -14.09 12.76
C THR A 152 18.44 -15.21 13.51
N LYS A 153 18.60 -15.28 14.85
CA LYS A 153 17.88 -16.24 15.68
C LYS A 153 16.36 -16.04 15.56
N ILE A 154 15.87 -14.81 15.73
CA ILE A 154 14.43 -14.52 15.65
C ILE A 154 13.88 -14.87 14.29
N LEU A 155 14.54 -14.48 13.20
CA LEU A 155 14.07 -14.79 11.83
C LEU A 155 14.10 -16.30 11.56
N ASN A 156 15.11 -17.05 12.08
CA ASN A 156 15.13 -18.50 11.97
C ASN A 156 13.96 -19.16 12.72
N ASP A 157 13.57 -18.65 13.89
CA ASP A 157 12.40 -19.12 14.62
C ASP A 157 11.08 -18.87 13.82
N LEU A 158 11.06 -17.84 12.94
CA LEU A 158 9.90 -17.42 12.19
C LEU A 158 9.81 -18.01 10.76
N LYS A 159 10.82 -18.77 10.29
CA LYS A 159 10.93 -19.20 8.88
C LYS A 159 9.73 -19.97 8.34
N ASP A 160 9.07 -20.76 9.18
CA ASP A 160 7.95 -21.63 8.81
C ASP A 160 6.57 -20.98 9.11
N SER A 161 6.53 -19.68 9.44
CA SER A 161 5.33 -18.99 9.93
C SER A 161 4.60 -18.16 8.87
N ASP A 162 4.87 -18.35 7.57
CA ASP A 162 4.29 -17.60 6.44
C ASP A 162 4.37 -16.07 6.62
N ILE A 163 5.49 -15.60 7.14
CA ILE A 163 5.76 -14.16 7.27
C ILE A 163 6.40 -13.60 6.00
N THR A 164 6.27 -12.31 5.83
CA THR A 164 7.03 -11.52 4.85
C THR A 164 7.72 -10.38 5.58
N THR A 165 9.02 -10.22 5.37
CA THR A 165 9.77 -9.11 5.98
C THR A 165 9.68 -7.85 5.12
N VAL A 166 9.66 -6.68 5.78
CA VAL A 166 9.73 -5.37 5.13
C VAL A 166 10.88 -4.60 5.77
N SER A 167 11.79 -4.06 4.98
CA SER A 167 12.87 -3.22 5.50
C SER A 167 13.32 -2.16 4.48
N GLY A 168 14.34 -1.38 4.85
CA GLY A 168 14.71 -0.20 4.09
C GLY A 168 15.96 -0.35 3.20
N LEU A 169 16.54 -1.53 3.12
CA LEU A 169 17.78 -1.79 2.37
C LEU A 169 18.97 -0.89 2.77
N ALA A 170 18.95 -0.30 3.97
CA ALA A 170 20.05 0.49 4.52
C ALA A 170 21.19 -0.41 5.03
N TYR A 171 22.32 0.17 5.39
CA TYR A 171 23.39 -0.55 6.09
C TYR A 171 22.89 -1.19 7.40
N GLY A 172 23.59 -2.20 7.89
CA GLY A 172 23.38 -2.82 9.19
C GLY A 172 22.15 -3.69 9.25
N ILE A 173 21.26 -3.45 10.19
CA ILE A 173 20.10 -4.30 10.47
C ILE A 173 19.22 -4.53 9.24
N ASP A 174 18.97 -3.50 8.42
CA ASP A 174 18.15 -3.65 7.22
C ASP A 174 18.78 -4.63 6.23
N THR A 175 20.10 -4.54 6.02
CA THR A 175 20.86 -5.49 5.18
C THR A 175 20.74 -6.91 5.73
N VAL A 176 21.00 -7.11 7.03
CA VAL A 176 20.90 -8.43 7.68
C VAL A 176 19.48 -8.99 7.57
N ALA A 177 18.46 -8.17 7.77
CA ALA A 177 17.07 -8.58 7.67
C ALA A 177 16.76 -9.16 6.26
N HIS A 178 17.21 -8.50 5.19
CA HIS A 178 16.98 -8.99 3.83
C HIS A 178 17.85 -10.23 3.51
N GLU A 179 19.12 -10.25 3.92
CA GLU A 179 20.00 -11.39 3.69
C GLU A 179 19.49 -12.65 4.39
N GLU A 180 19.15 -12.55 5.67
CA GLU A 180 18.62 -13.69 6.43
C GLU A 180 17.25 -14.12 5.92
N SER A 181 16.39 -13.19 5.51
CA SER A 181 15.11 -13.54 4.89
C SER A 181 15.32 -14.37 3.63
N LEU A 182 16.23 -13.96 2.74
CA LEU A 182 16.56 -14.73 1.53
C LEU A 182 17.17 -16.10 1.85
N ASN A 183 18.06 -16.18 2.83
CA ASN A 183 18.71 -17.43 3.25
C ASN A 183 17.70 -18.43 3.83
N LEU A 184 16.65 -17.93 4.50
CA LEU A 184 15.59 -18.72 5.12
C LEU A 184 14.37 -18.95 4.20
N GLY A 185 14.39 -18.43 2.98
CA GLY A 185 13.25 -18.52 2.06
C GLY A 185 12.06 -17.67 2.46
N ILE A 186 12.25 -16.71 3.37
CA ILE A 186 11.22 -15.75 3.78
C ILE A 186 11.10 -14.66 2.70
N PRO A 187 9.91 -14.41 2.12
CA PRO A 187 9.71 -13.31 1.18
C PRO A 187 10.08 -11.96 1.81
N THR A 188 10.70 -11.07 1.03
CA THR A 188 11.17 -9.79 1.57
C THR A 188 10.88 -8.63 0.62
N ILE A 189 10.48 -7.48 1.21
CA ILE A 189 10.17 -6.24 0.50
C ILE A 189 11.13 -5.16 0.96
N ALA A 190 11.86 -4.59 0.03
CA ALA A 190 12.77 -3.47 0.29
C ALA A 190 12.13 -2.16 -0.15
N VAL A 191 11.94 -1.23 0.80
CA VAL A 191 11.41 0.11 0.51
C VAL A 191 12.59 1.09 0.43
N LEU A 192 12.72 1.83 -0.66
CA LEU A 192 13.85 2.71 -0.92
C LEU A 192 13.52 4.17 -0.61
N GLY A 193 14.52 4.95 -0.15
CA GLY A 193 14.44 6.39 0.06
C GLY A 193 14.86 7.22 -1.16
N ASN A 194 14.93 6.60 -2.34
CA ASN A 194 15.30 7.21 -3.62
C ASN A 194 14.62 6.45 -4.75
N GLY A 195 14.72 6.94 -5.99
CA GLY A 195 14.15 6.27 -7.16
C GLY A 195 14.84 4.94 -7.46
N LEU A 196 14.14 4.05 -8.17
CA LEU A 196 14.59 2.67 -8.46
C LEU A 196 15.79 2.58 -9.43
N HIS A 197 16.21 3.70 -10.03
CA HIS A 197 17.40 3.75 -10.90
C HIS A 197 18.69 3.44 -10.14
N THR A 198 18.78 3.93 -8.91
CA THR A 198 20.02 3.83 -8.11
C THR A 198 19.72 3.05 -6.83
N ILE A 199 20.56 2.08 -6.52
CA ILE A 199 20.48 1.40 -5.21
C ILE A 199 21.42 2.12 -4.24
N TYR A 200 20.88 2.53 -3.10
CA TYR A 200 21.63 3.14 -2.01
C TYR A 200 21.38 2.38 -0.70
N PRO A 201 22.44 1.94 -0.03
CA PRO A 201 23.84 2.06 -0.41
C PRO A 201 24.21 1.17 -1.62
N SER A 202 25.23 1.57 -2.38
CA SER A 202 25.66 0.85 -3.58
C SER A 202 26.18 -0.57 -3.31
N THR A 203 26.69 -0.81 -2.09
CA THR A 203 27.07 -2.15 -1.60
C THR A 203 25.93 -3.14 -1.62
N ASN A 204 24.68 -2.69 -1.46
CA ASN A 204 23.49 -3.52 -1.44
C ASN A 204 22.88 -3.76 -2.83
N LYS A 205 23.60 -3.39 -3.91
CA LYS A 205 23.12 -3.59 -5.28
C LYS A 205 22.88 -5.09 -5.56
N ASN A 206 23.83 -5.95 -5.26
CA ASN A 206 23.70 -7.40 -5.43
C ASN A 206 22.52 -7.95 -4.58
N LEU A 207 22.39 -7.49 -3.33
CA LEU A 207 21.28 -7.87 -2.47
C LEU A 207 19.93 -7.49 -3.09
N SER A 208 19.81 -6.29 -3.67
CA SER A 208 18.59 -5.86 -4.33
C SER A 208 18.22 -6.71 -5.55
N GLU A 209 19.20 -7.18 -6.30
CA GLU A 209 19.01 -8.10 -7.43
C GLU A 209 18.57 -9.49 -6.95
N ARG A 210 19.18 -10.01 -5.87
CA ARG A 210 18.75 -11.26 -5.23
C ARG A 210 17.33 -11.19 -4.70
N ILE A 211 16.92 -10.08 -4.08
CA ILE A 211 15.55 -9.86 -3.60
C ILE A 211 14.56 -10.02 -4.76
N THR A 212 14.78 -9.33 -5.87
CA THR A 212 13.87 -9.40 -7.02
C THR A 212 13.88 -10.76 -7.71
N ALA A 213 15.05 -11.41 -7.81
CA ALA A 213 15.19 -12.74 -8.39
C ALA A 213 14.47 -13.83 -7.58
N SER A 214 14.37 -13.66 -6.26
CA SER A 214 13.66 -14.59 -5.35
C SER A 214 12.15 -14.29 -5.22
N GLY A 215 11.58 -13.45 -6.10
CA GLY A 215 10.16 -13.07 -6.04
C GLY A 215 9.83 -12.01 -4.99
N GLY A 216 10.84 -11.44 -4.33
CA GLY A 216 10.69 -10.27 -3.48
C GLY A 216 10.51 -8.97 -4.27
N THR A 217 10.40 -7.84 -3.58
CA THR A 217 10.02 -6.57 -4.22
C THR A 217 10.89 -5.41 -3.76
N LEU A 218 11.24 -4.53 -4.69
CA LEU A 218 11.78 -3.21 -4.40
C LEU A 218 10.68 -2.18 -4.62
N ILE A 219 10.47 -1.28 -3.66
CA ILE A 219 9.43 -0.24 -3.69
C ILE A 219 10.06 1.14 -3.53
N SER A 220 9.55 2.12 -4.25
CA SER A 220 9.90 3.54 -4.07
C SER A 220 8.70 4.45 -4.34
N GLU A 221 8.46 5.43 -3.47
CA GLU A 221 7.50 6.51 -3.72
C GLU A 221 8.05 7.58 -4.66
N PHE A 222 9.35 7.60 -4.88
CA PHE A 222 10.05 8.65 -5.64
C PHE A 222 10.12 8.29 -7.12
N ASP A 223 10.15 9.33 -7.97
CA ASP A 223 10.37 9.19 -9.41
C ASP A 223 11.64 8.39 -9.70
N PHE A 224 11.64 7.64 -10.80
CA PHE A 224 12.66 6.64 -11.14
C PHE A 224 14.11 7.13 -11.00
N ASN A 225 14.39 8.37 -11.45
CA ASN A 225 15.74 8.96 -11.41
C ASN A 225 16.04 9.78 -10.15
N THR A 226 15.16 9.79 -9.13
CA THR A 226 15.42 10.56 -7.90
C THR A 226 16.62 9.99 -7.18
N GLY A 227 17.64 10.82 -6.95
CA GLY A 227 18.83 10.45 -6.19
C GLY A 227 18.56 10.28 -4.69
N PRO A 228 19.51 9.68 -3.94
CA PRO A 228 19.41 9.58 -2.50
C PRO A 228 19.50 10.96 -1.86
N ASP A 229 18.55 11.30 -0.99
CA ASP A 229 18.50 12.53 -0.20
C ASP A 229 18.22 12.21 1.27
N ARG A 230 18.85 12.97 2.18
CA ARG A 230 18.72 12.75 3.63
C ARG A 230 17.27 12.88 4.12
N MET A 231 16.49 13.78 3.52
CA MET A 231 15.08 14.01 3.89
C MET A 231 14.16 12.88 3.44
N ASN A 232 14.53 12.15 2.39
CA ASN A 232 13.74 11.07 1.84
C ASN A 232 13.74 9.80 2.72
N PHE A 233 14.82 9.56 3.49
CA PHE A 233 14.92 8.37 4.33
C PHE A 233 13.88 8.36 5.47
N PRO A 234 13.70 9.43 6.26
CA PRO A 234 12.60 9.50 7.23
C PRO A 234 11.21 9.43 6.57
N ALA A 235 11.03 10.12 5.44
CA ALA A 235 9.78 10.10 4.70
C ALA A 235 9.40 8.69 4.21
N ARG A 236 10.38 7.87 3.80
CA ARG A 236 10.19 6.50 3.40
C ARG A 236 9.79 5.57 4.57
N ASN A 237 10.30 5.82 5.77
CA ASN A 237 10.08 4.93 6.92
C ASN A 237 8.59 4.74 7.26
N ARG A 238 7.73 5.74 6.96
CA ARG A 238 6.28 5.60 7.11
C ARG A 238 5.69 4.50 6.21
N ILE A 239 6.30 4.24 5.06
CA ILE A 239 5.87 3.17 4.16
C ILE A 239 6.25 1.80 4.76
N ILE A 240 7.46 1.69 5.33
CA ILE A 240 7.90 0.47 6.03
C ILE A 240 6.91 0.13 7.15
N ALA A 241 6.66 1.09 8.06
CA ALA A 241 5.73 0.94 9.17
C ALA A 241 4.29 0.67 8.69
N GLY A 242 3.85 1.38 7.66
CA GLY A 242 2.48 1.29 7.14
C GLY A 242 2.17 -0.02 6.41
N MET A 243 3.17 -0.69 5.84
CA MET A 243 2.99 -1.98 5.15
C MET A 243 2.96 -3.17 6.12
N ALA A 244 3.41 -3.01 7.35
CA ALA A 244 3.56 -4.09 8.30
C ALA A 244 2.37 -4.20 9.28
N ASP A 245 2.20 -5.38 9.84
CA ASP A 245 1.34 -5.62 11.02
C ASP A 245 2.10 -5.24 12.28
N ALA A 246 3.40 -5.57 12.32
CA ALA A 246 4.28 -5.29 13.43
C ALA A 246 5.65 -4.79 12.98
N VAL A 247 6.34 -4.05 13.86
CA VAL A 247 7.69 -3.54 13.65
C VAL A 247 8.63 -4.08 14.70
N LEU A 248 9.67 -4.80 14.29
CA LEU A 248 10.76 -5.28 15.13
C LEU A 248 11.94 -4.30 15.06
N VAL A 249 12.29 -3.70 16.17
CA VAL A 249 13.51 -2.91 16.34
C VAL A 249 14.60 -3.82 16.91
N ALA A 250 15.53 -4.26 16.04
CA ALA A 250 16.55 -5.22 16.43
C ALA A 250 17.65 -4.59 17.28
N GLU A 251 18.10 -3.41 16.91
CA GLU A 251 19.13 -2.65 17.65
C GLU A 251 19.02 -1.17 17.30
N SER A 252 19.01 -0.29 18.30
CA SER A 252 18.96 1.15 18.08
C SER A 252 19.46 1.96 19.27
N GLY A 253 20.26 2.97 19.02
CA GLY A 253 20.47 4.05 19.97
C GLY A 253 19.29 5.02 19.99
N ILE A 254 19.18 5.89 21.02
CA ILE A 254 18.07 6.83 21.24
C ILE A 254 17.79 7.75 20.02
N LYS A 255 18.83 8.20 19.33
CA LYS A 255 18.71 9.08 18.15
C LYS A 255 18.65 8.33 16.82
N GLY A 256 18.43 7.01 16.84
CA GLY A 256 18.39 6.17 15.65
C GLY A 256 17.17 6.45 14.76
N GLY A 257 17.34 6.35 13.45
CA GLY A 257 16.21 6.46 12.49
C GLY A 257 15.15 5.37 12.68
N SER A 258 15.52 4.21 13.20
CA SER A 258 14.62 3.12 13.57
C SER A 258 13.64 3.49 14.70
N ILE A 259 14.05 4.37 15.63
CA ILE A 259 13.16 4.91 16.67
C ILE A 259 12.03 5.74 16.03
N ILE A 260 12.34 6.52 14.99
CA ILE A 260 11.31 7.26 14.24
C ILE A 260 10.31 6.29 13.62
N THR A 261 10.79 5.19 13.03
CA THR A 261 9.92 4.16 12.44
C THR A 261 9.03 3.51 13.49
N ALA A 262 9.57 3.20 14.68
CA ALA A 262 8.82 2.65 15.82
C ALA A 262 7.69 3.59 16.27
N HIS A 263 7.97 4.89 16.40
CA HIS A 263 6.95 5.88 16.76
C HIS A 263 5.87 6.03 15.68
N ILE A 264 6.26 6.01 14.40
CA ILE A 264 5.30 6.03 13.28
C ILE A 264 4.41 4.77 13.34
N ALA A 265 4.99 3.58 13.55
CA ALA A 265 4.25 2.33 13.68
C ALA A 265 3.23 2.41 14.81
N ASN A 266 3.64 2.85 15.99
CA ASN A 266 2.74 3.07 17.12
C ASN A 266 1.61 4.05 16.79
N SER A 267 1.89 5.14 16.07
CA SER A 267 0.86 6.09 15.63
C SER A 267 -0.13 5.52 14.59
N TYR A 268 0.24 4.44 13.91
CA TYR A 268 -0.62 3.69 13.00
C TYR A 268 -1.32 2.50 13.68
N ASN A 269 -1.24 2.39 15.00
CA ASN A 269 -1.73 1.25 15.79
C ASN A 269 -1.14 -0.08 15.29
N ARG A 270 0.19 -0.08 15.02
CA ARG A 270 0.95 -1.31 14.73
C ARG A 270 1.69 -1.72 16.01
N ASP A 271 1.75 -3.02 16.21
CA ASP A 271 2.55 -3.56 17.31
C ASP A 271 4.02 -3.26 17.07
N VAL A 272 4.71 -2.89 18.15
CA VAL A 272 6.16 -2.62 18.11
C VAL A 272 6.85 -3.57 19.08
N PHE A 273 7.90 -4.21 18.59
CA PHE A 273 8.74 -5.11 19.33
C PHE A 273 10.17 -4.59 19.37
N ALA A 274 10.87 -4.84 20.47
CA ALA A 274 12.27 -4.48 20.60
C ALA A 274 13.09 -5.63 21.18
N ILE A 275 14.23 -5.91 20.58
CA ILE A 275 15.21 -6.83 21.13
C ILE A 275 15.94 -6.13 22.26
N PRO A 276 15.96 -6.68 23.49
CA PRO A 276 16.74 -6.13 24.58
C PRO A 276 18.22 -6.32 24.31
N GLY A 277 19.03 -5.42 24.84
CA GLY A 277 20.48 -5.54 24.78
C GLY A 277 21.12 -5.25 26.13
N THR A 278 22.46 -5.21 26.16
CA THR A 278 23.18 -4.84 27.37
C THR A 278 22.97 -3.37 27.71
N ILE A 279 22.84 -3.07 29.01
CA ILE A 279 22.72 -1.68 29.51
C ILE A 279 24.03 -0.88 29.38
N PHE A 280 25.15 -1.56 29.11
CA PHE A 280 26.48 -0.96 29.00
C PHE A 280 26.81 -0.50 27.57
N ASP A 281 25.92 -0.72 26.59
CA ASP A 281 26.14 -0.36 25.20
C ASP A 281 25.07 0.65 24.71
N GLU A 282 25.51 1.85 24.36
CA GLU A 282 24.64 2.93 23.90
C GLU A 282 23.80 2.56 22.68
N ARG A 283 24.21 1.57 21.87
CA ARG A 283 23.48 1.07 20.71
C ARG A 283 22.18 0.36 21.03
N HIS A 284 21.96 -0.01 22.32
CA HIS A 284 20.70 -0.63 22.78
C HIS A 284 19.79 0.35 23.52
N THR A 285 20.27 1.54 23.84
CA THR A 285 19.52 2.52 24.65
C THR A 285 18.19 2.92 24.03
N GLY A 286 18.08 2.94 22.71
CA GLY A 286 16.82 3.20 22.00
C GLY A 286 15.79 2.09 22.18
N CYS A 287 16.20 0.82 22.09
CA CYS A 287 15.34 -0.33 22.39
C CYS A 287 14.84 -0.30 23.83
N HIS A 288 15.75 -0.03 24.80
CA HIS A 288 15.38 0.10 26.21
C HIS A 288 14.39 1.23 26.44
N GLU A 289 14.56 2.38 25.75
CA GLU A 289 13.64 3.52 25.85
C GLU A 289 12.24 3.21 25.32
N LEU A 290 12.16 2.50 24.18
CA LEU A 290 10.88 2.05 23.63
C LEU A 290 10.16 1.11 24.59
N ILE A 291 10.88 0.14 25.18
CA ILE A 291 10.33 -0.80 26.15
C ILE A 291 9.90 -0.06 27.43
N ARG A 292 10.77 0.80 27.98
CA ARG A 292 10.49 1.58 29.20
C ARG A 292 9.27 2.48 29.07
N LYS A 293 9.00 2.99 27.87
CA LYS A 293 7.84 3.84 27.56
C LYS A 293 6.59 3.05 27.16
N ASN A 294 6.61 1.73 27.23
CA ASN A 294 5.53 0.88 26.75
C ASN A 294 5.11 1.14 25.29
N ILE A 295 6.07 1.55 24.45
CA ILE A 295 5.87 1.70 23.01
C ILE A 295 6.18 0.38 22.31
N ALA A 296 7.15 -0.39 22.84
CA ALA A 296 7.51 -1.69 22.34
C ALA A 296 7.40 -2.76 23.42
N ALA A 297 6.89 -3.94 23.03
CA ALA A 297 7.02 -5.14 23.83
C ALA A 297 8.42 -5.74 23.64
N ILE A 298 8.96 -6.33 24.71
CA ILE A 298 10.24 -7.03 24.66
C ILE A 298 10.08 -8.37 23.95
N VAL A 299 11.00 -8.72 23.07
CA VAL A 299 11.07 -10.06 22.46
C VAL A 299 12.50 -10.59 22.51
N THR A 300 12.63 -11.88 22.83
CA THR A 300 13.90 -12.60 22.93
C THR A 300 13.98 -13.80 21.99
N SER A 301 12.84 -14.16 21.39
CA SER A 301 12.72 -15.24 20.41
C SER A 301 11.63 -14.92 19.37
N GLY A 302 11.65 -15.63 18.24
CA GLY A 302 10.55 -15.56 17.28
C GLY A 302 9.24 -16.10 17.82
N LYS A 303 9.30 -17.05 18.77
CA LYS A 303 8.13 -17.60 19.44
C LYS A 303 7.38 -16.55 20.26
N ASP A 304 8.08 -15.68 20.99
CA ASP A 304 7.46 -14.56 21.72
C ASP A 304 6.64 -13.68 20.76
N LEU A 305 7.20 -13.39 19.56
CA LEU A 305 6.54 -12.59 18.57
C LEU A 305 5.30 -13.30 17.98
N LEU A 306 5.40 -14.59 17.69
CA LEU A 306 4.28 -15.39 17.18
C LEU A 306 3.13 -15.43 18.19
N GLU A 307 3.43 -15.65 19.47
CA GLU A 307 2.46 -15.69 20.55
C GLU A 307 1.76 -14.33 20.72
N MET A 308 2.52 -13.23 20.81
CA MET A 308 1.98 -11.88 21.01
C MET A 308 1.13 -11.42 19.81
N MET A 309 1.47 -11.86 18.59
CA MET A 309 0.73 -11.54 17.37
C MET A 309 -0.40 -12.52 17.08
N ASN A 310 -0.59 -13.57 17.88
CA ASN A 310 -1.48 -14.69 17.60
C ASN A 310 -1.19 -15.32 16.21
N TRP A 311 0.08 -15.44 15.85
CA TRP A 311 0.52 -16.05 14.59
C TRP A 311 0.88 -17.53 14.73
N ASP A 312 0.85 -18.09 15.94
CA ASP A 312 1.12 -19.51 16.23
C ASP A 312 0.06 -20.45 15.67
N SER A 313 -1.18 -20.01 15.67
CA SER A 313 -2.24 -20.77 15.02
C SER A 313 -1.97 -20.75 13.53
N ALA A 314 -1.88 -21.95 12.91
CA ALA A 314 -2.09 -22.10 11.48
C ALA A 314 -3.29 -21.21 11.13
N PRO A 315 -3.27 -20.43 10.02
CA PRO A 315 -4.44 -19.67 9.62
C PRO A 315 -5.58 -20.69 9.63
N GLN A 316 -6.41 -20.63 10.66
CA GLN A 316 -7.66 -21.38 10.59
C GLN A 316 -8.23 -20.89 9.27
N PRO A 317 -8.54 -21.80 8.33
CA PRO A 317 -9.28 -21.38 7.18
C PRO A 317 -10.39 -20.57 7.82
N VAL A 318 -10.43 -19.26 7.53
CA VAL A 318 -11.63 -18.50 7.81
C VAL A 318 -12.64 -19.35 7.13
N GLN A 319 -13.38 -20.11 7.93
CA GLN A 319 -14.57 -20.77 7.47
C GLN A 319 -15.38 -19.57 7.02
N THR A 320 -15.16 -19.18 5.79
CA THR A 320 -16.19 -18.52 5.03
C THR A 320 -17.31 -19.52 5.16
N GLN A 321 -18.17 -19.29 6.16
CA GLN A 321 -19.48 -19.89 6.12
C GLN A 321 -19.97 -19.46 4.77
N LEU A 322 -19.84 -20.39 3.80
CA LEU A 322 -20.22 -20.17 2.40
C LEU A 322 -21.67 -19.71 2.33
N PHE A 323 -22.41 -19.96 3.40
CA PHE A 323 -23.71 -19.39 3.69
C PHE A 323 -23.86 -19.31 5.21
N PRO A 324 -23.96 -18.13 5.86
CA PRO A 324 -24.48 -18.05 7.21
C PRO A 324 -25.87 -18.69 7.20
N ASP A 325 -26.20 -19.45 8.25
CA ASP A 325 -27.53 -20.04 8.42
C ASP A 325 -28.56 -18.90 8.35
N MET A 326 -29.17 -18.74 7.17
CA MET A 326 -30.16 -17.73 6.90
C MET A 326 -31.53 -18.37 6.95
N SER A 327 -32.47 -17.75 7.66
CA SER A 327 -33.88 -18.08 7.54
C SER A 327 -34.37 -17.82 6.09
N GLU A 328 -35.48 -18.41 5.70
CA GLU A 328 -36.07 -18.17 4.38
C GLU A 328 -36.35 -16.69 4.12
N ASP A 329 -36.78 -15.97 5.13
CA ASP A 329 -37.01 -14.51 5.09
C ASP A 329 -35.71 -13.71 4.90
N GLU A 330 -34.67 -14.08 5.61
CA GLU A 330 -33.32 -13.46 5.46
C GLU A 330 -32.72 -13.73 4.07
N ALA A 331 -32.86 -14.95 3.58
CA ALA A 331 -32.39 -15.34 2.25
C ALA A 331 -33.11 -14.57 1.13
N LEU A 332 -34.40 -14.28 1.30
CA LEU A 332 -35.17 -13.50 0.34
C LEU A 332 -34.67 -12.05 0.27
N VAL A 333 -34.49 -11.40 1.41
CA VAL A 333 -33.97 -10.01 1.51
C VAL A 333 -32.53 -9.95 0.98
N TYR A 334 -31.69 -10.90 1.36
CA TYR A 334 -30.29 -10.97 0.94
C TYR A 334 -30.15 -11.10 -0.59
N ARG A 335 -30.89 -12.00 -1.23
CA ARG A 335 -30.88 -12.18 -2.70
C ARG A 335 -31.24 -10.89 -3.43
N TYR A 336 -32.21 -10.13 -2.92
CA TYR A 336 -32.59 -8.87 -3.55
C TYR A 336 -31.47 -7.82 -3.45
N ILE A 337 -30.80 -7.75 -2.30
CA ILE A 337 -29.69 -6.78 -2.10
C ILE A 337 -28.44 -7.16 -2.88
N GLN A 338 -28.23 -8.46 -3.19
CA GLN A 338 -27.14 -8.91 -4.07
C GLN A 338 -27.21 -8.32 -5.50
N THR A 339 -28.38 -7.88 -5.95
CA THR A 339 -28.53 -7.23 -7.27
C THR A 339 -27.97 -5.82 -7.32
N GLY A 340 -27.44 -5.30 -6.22
CA GLY A 340 -26.85 -3.99 -6.06
C GLY A 340 -27.39 -3.24 -4.83
N ARG A 341 -26.83 -2.05 -4.56
CA ARG A 341 -27.24 -1.20 -3.45
C ARG A 341 -28.75 -0.90 -3.49
N LYS A 342 -29.46 -1.12 -2.37
CA LYS A 342 -30.90 -0.92 -2.22
C LYS A 342 -31.20 -0.02 -1.03
N THR A 343 -32.18 0.83 -1.15
CA THR A 343 -32.77 1.58 -0.03
C THR A 343 -33.74 0.70 0.75
N ILE A 344 -34.00 1.07 2.01
CA ILE A 344 -34.98 0.34 2.83
C ILE A 344 -36.37 0.33 2.20
N ASP A 345 -36.74 1.42 1.49
CA ASP A 345 -38.04 1.54 0.83
C ASP A 345 -38.14 0.59 -0.38
N GLU A 346 -37.10 0.49 -1.22
CA GLU A 346 -37.03 -0.47 -2.31
C GLU A 346 -37.08 -1.93 -1.83
N ILE A 347 -36.43 -2.23 -0.69
CA ILE A 347 -36.48 -3.56 -0.08
C ILE A 347 -37.89 -3.87 0.43
N ALA A 348 -38.55 -2.87 1.06
CA ALA A 348 -39.92 -3.03 1.55
C ALA A 348 -40.93 -3.25 0.42
N GLU A 349 -40.77 -2.55 -0.69
CA GLU A 349 -41.60 -2.73 -1.90
C GLU A 349 -41.41 -4.12 -2.53
N HIS A 350 -40.18 -4.64 -2.52
CA HIS A 350 -39.89 -5.97 -3.08
C HIS A 350 -40.35 -7.10 -2.18
N CYS A 351 -40.23 -6.93 -0.86
CA CYS A 351 -40.58 -7.94 0.15
C CYS A 351 -42.03 -7.76 0.64
N VAL A 352 -42.98 -7.81 -0.27
CA VAL A 352 -44.41 -7.64 0.04
C VAL A 352 -44.86 -8.61 1.12
N GLY A 353 -45.45 -8.11 2.22
CA GLY A 353 -45.92 -8.92 3.35
C GLY A 353 -45.02 -8.83 4.61
N PHE A 354 -43.88 -8.16 4.56
CA PHE A 354 -43.12 -7.90 5.77
C PHE A 354 -43.57 -6.58 6.44
N SER A 355 -43.83 -6.64 7.74
CA SER A 355 -44.03 -5.40 8.51
C SER A 355 -42.71 -4.61 8.61
N PRO A 356 -42.75 -3.29 8.74
CA PRO A 356 -41.53 -2.48 8.92
C PRO A 356 -40.61 -2.97 10.04
N SER A 357 -41.22 -3.44 11.15
CA SER A 357 -40.46 -3.96 12.29
C SER A 357 -39.78 -5.31 11.96
N LYS A 358 -40.46 -6.21 11.21
CA LYS A 358 -39.89 -7.47 10.76
C LYS A 358 -38.72 -7.24 9.80
N LEU A 359 -38.90 -6.35 8.84
CA LEU A 359 -37.84 -5.99 7.88
C LEU A 359 -36.62 -5.38 8.57
N ALA A 360 -36.82 -4.47 9.52
CA ALA A 360 -35.71 -3.89 10.31
C ALA A 360 -34.95 -4.97 11.11
N GLY A 361 -35.66 -5.93 11.70
CA GLY A 361 -35.05 -7.05 12.42
C GLY A 361 -34.21 -7.94 11.49
N ILE A 362 -34.72 -8.23 10.29
CA ILE A 362 -33.99 -9.03 9.28
C ILE A 362 -32.73 -8.31 8.81
N LEU A 363 -32.82 -7.01 8.50
CA LEU A 363 -31.68 -6.21 8.06
C LEU A 363 -30.60 -6.13 9.15
N LEU A 364 -31.00 -5.94 10.40
CA LEU A 364 -30.08 -5.96 11.54
C LEU A 364 -29.42 -7.33 11.73
N SER A 365 -30.19 -8.42 11.60
CA SER A 365 -29.66 -9.78 11.71
C SER A 365 -28.62 -10.06 10.62
N LEU A 366 -28.87 -9.67 9.37
CA LEU A 366 -27.95 -9.83 8.25
C LEU A 366 -26.69 -8.96 8.42
N GLU A 367 -26.84 -7.77 8.99
CA GLU A 367 -25.70 -6.89 9.31
C GLU A 367 -24.84 -7.49 10.42
N LEU A 368 -25.44 -8.02 11.49
CA LEU A 368 -24.73 -8.73 12.57
C LEU A 368 -24.05 -10.02 12.08
N LYS A 369 -24.62 -10.70 11.10
CA LYS A 369 -24.03 -11.86 10.41
C LYS A 369 -22.87 -11.44 9.48
N GLY A 370 -22.64 -10.15 9.27
CA GLY A 370 -21.56 -9.62 8.43
C GLY A 370 -21.73 -9.82 6.92
N VAL A 371 -22.96 -10.16 6.47
CA VAL A 371 -23.27 -10.39 5.05
C VAL A 371 -23.92 -9.17 4.38
N LEU A 372 -24.26 -8.16 5.18
CA LEU A 372 -24.87 -6.92 4.74
C LEU A 372 -24.19 -5.72 5.39
N PHE A 373 -24.04 -4.64 4.64
CA PHE A 373 -23.47 -3.39 5.12
C PHE A 373 -24.49 -2.25 5.01
N ALA A 374 -24.74 -1.57 6.14
CA ALA A 374 -25.52 -0.36 6.15
C ALA A 374 -24.72 0.83 5.60
N LEU A 375 -25.28 1.57 4.66
CA LEU A 375 -24.66 2.70 3.99
C LEU A 375 -25.43 4.00 4.29
N PRO A 376 -24.80 5.18 4.18
CA PRO A 376 -25.49 6.46 4.36
C PRO A 376 -26.74 6.57 3.48
N GLY A 377 -27.83 7.12 4.04
CA GLY A 377 -29.11 7.28 3.35
C GLY A 377 -30.05 6.08 3.49
N LYS A 378 -29.94 5.31 4.60
CA LYS A 378 -30.78 4.12 4.87
C LYS A 378 -30.76 3.13 3.71
N SER A 379 -29.58 2.89 3.16
CA SER A 379 -29.36 1.94 2.07
C SER A 379 -28.43 0.83 2.50
N TYR A 380 -28.53 -0.32 1.85
CA TYR A 380 -27.82 -1.54 2.18
C TYR A 380 -27.12 -2.12 0.94
N SER A 381 -25.97 -2.77 1.15
CA SER A 381 -25.19 -3.43 0.11
C SER A 381 -24.56 -4.70 0.67
N THR A 382 -24.30 -5.69 -0.20
CA THR A 382 -23.48 -6.87 0.11
C THR A 382 -21.98 -6.63 -0.10
N GLU A 383 -21.61 -5.49 -0.67
CA GLU A 383 -20.22 -5.06 -0.91
C GLU A 383 -20.00 -3.67 -0.27
N ILE A 384 -18.78 -3.43 0.25
CA ILE A 384 -18.38 -2.14 0.85
C ILE A 384 -17.85 -1.19 -0.21
#